data_4acefa5e81388c8bada21e60b4fefa2b
#
_entry.id   4acefa5e81388c8bada21e60b4fefa2b
#
_cell.length_a   1.000
_cell.length_b   1.000
_cell.length_c   1.000
_cell.angle_alpha   90.00
_cell.angle_beta   90.00
_cell.angle_gamma   90.00
#
_symmetry.space_group_name_H-M   'P 1'
#
loop_
_entity.id
_entity.type
_entity.pdbx_description
1 polymer ?
#
loop_
_entity_poly.entity_id
_entity_poly.type
_entity_poly.pdbx_seq_one_letter_code
_entity_poly.pdbx_strand_id
1 'polypeptide(L)' 'MATKEENIQRLRELATRLGRDPDVSGSAAELSQRVMEWEEEAEAEHLP' A
#
# COMPACT_ATOMS: atom_id res chain seq x y z
N MET A 1 1.79 15.05 5.78
CA MET A 1 2.08 13.64 6.04
C MET A 1 0.80 12.84 6.08
N ALA A 2 0.82 11.64 5.52
CA ALA A 2 -0.35 10.79 5.54
C ALA A 2 -0.60 10.24 6.94
N THR A 3 -1.86 10.22 7.34
CA THR A 3 -2.24 9.63 8.61
C THR A 3 -2.25 8.11 8.49
N LYS A 4 -2.34 7.43 9.64
CA LYS A 4 -2.43 5.97 9.62
C LYS A 4 -3.65 5.50 8.83
N GLU A 5 -4.78 6.19 8.99
CA GLU A 5 -5.99 5.85 8.27
C GLU A 5 -5.85 6.03 6.77
N GLU A 6 -5.19 7.10 6.36
CA GLU A 6 -4.95 7.33 4.94
C GLU A 6 -4.06 6.24 4.37
N ASN A 7 -3.05 5.83 5.11
CA ASN A 7 -2.17 4.75 4.68
C ASN A 7 -2.95 3.43 4.55
N ILE A 8 -3.85 3.16 5.49
CA ILE A 8 -4.67 1.95 5.43
C ILE A 8 -5.57 1.96 4.19
N GLN A 9 -6.20 3.10 3.91
CA GLN A 9 -7.06 3.21 2.73
C GLN A 9 -6.25 3.03 1.45
N ARG A 10 -5.09 3.67 1.38
CA ARG A 10 -4.23 3.55 0.22
C ARG A 10 -3.77 2.11 0.02
N LEU A 11 -3.42 1.45 1.12
CA LEU A 11 -2.98 0.06 1.05
C LEU A 11 -4.09 -0.86 0.54
N ARG A 12 -5.33 -0.61 0.97
CA ARG A 12 -6.47 -1.38 0.49
C ARG A 12 -6.69 -1.22 -1.01
N GLU A 13 -6.52 0.00 -1.50
CA GLU A 13 -6.64 0.26 -2.94
C GLU A 13 -5.58 -0.49 -3.71
N LEU A 14 -4.34 -0.45 -3.22
CA LEU A 14 -3.25 -1.17 -3.85
C LEU A 14 -3.46 -2.68 -3.79
N ALA A 15 -3.98 -3.17 -2.67
CA ALA A 15 -4.27 -4.59 -2.52
C ALA A 15 -5.30 -5.06 -3.56
N THR A 16 -6.32 -4.25 -3.79
CA THR A 16 -7.32 -4.57 -4.80
C THR A 16 -6.68 -4.62 -6.19
N ARG A 17 -5.82 -3.66 -6.48
CA ARG A 17 -5.14 -3.60 -7.77
C ARG A 17 -4.18 -4.77 -7.96
N LEU A 18 -3.47 -5.15 -6.91
CA LEU A 18 -2.49 -6.22 -6.96
C LEU A 18 -3.10 -7.61 -6.73
N GLY A 19 -4.36 -7.66 -6.34
CA GLY A 19 -5.05 -8.93 -6.11
C GLY A 19 -4.57 -9.66 -4.87
N ARG A 20 -4.25 -8.94 -3.81
CA ARG A 20 -3.79 -9.51 -2.55
C ARG A 20 -4.53 -8.89 -1.37
N ASP A 21 -4.47 -9.55 -0.22
CA ASP A 21 -5.09 -9.03 0.98
C ASP A 21 -4.23 -7.94 1.61
N PRO A 22 -4.82 -6.81 2.04
CA PRO A 22 -4.06 -5.76 2.67
C PRO A 22 -3.72 -6.12 4.11
N ASP A 23 -2.45 -6.04 4.45
CA ASP A 23 -2.00 -6.22 5.83
C ASP A 23 -1.93 -4.84 6.46
N VAL A 24 -2.95 -4.50 7.23
CA VAL A 24 -3.07 -3.17 7.82
C VAL A 24 -2.62 -3.13 9.28
N SER A 25 -1.96 -4.17 9.73
CA SER A 25 -1.40 -4.22 11.08
C SER A 25 -0.07 -3.47 11.12
N GLY A 26 0.34 -3.10 12.34
CA GLY A 26 1.60 -2.43 12.53
C GLY A 26 1.44 -0.94 12.81
N SER A 27 2.56 -0.24 12.95
CA SER A 27 2.56 1.18 13.24
C SER A 27 2.32 1.99 11.97
N ALA A 28 2.06 3.29 12.16
CA ALA A 28 1.90 4.19 11.01
C ALA A 28 3.13 4.18 10.12
N ALA A 29 4.32 4.12 10.71
CA ALA A 29 5.56 4.09 9.94
C ALA A 29 5.67 2.82 9.11
N GLU A 30 5.28 1.68 9.68
CA GLU A 30 5.29 0.42 8.96
C GLU A 30 4.30 0.41 7.81
N LEU A 31 3.13 0.97 8.04
CA LEU A 31 2.11 1.06 7.00
C LEU A 31 2.57 1.99 5.87
N SER A 32 3.19 3.09 6.22
CA SER A 32 3.70 4.03 5.21
C SER A 32 4.73 3.35 4.32
N GLN A 33 5.64 2.60 4.91
CA GLN A 33 6.66 1.89 4.15
C GLN A 33 6.05 0.81 3.27
N ARG A 34 5.07 0.10 3.81
CA ARG A 34 4.38 -0.94 3.04
C ARG A 34 3.66 -0.36 1.84
N VAL A 35 3.00 0.79 2.03
CA VAL A 35 2.35 1.48 0.94
C VAL A 35 3.34 1.83 -0.16
N MET A 36 4.49 2.35 0.20
CA MET A 36 5.52 2.70 -0.78
C MET A 36 5.98 1.48 -1.57
N GLU A 37 6.22 0.37 -0.88
CA GLU A 37 6.64 -0.87 -1.54
C GLU A 37 5.57 -1.38 -2.52
N TRP A 38 4.31 -1.35 -2.10
CA TRP A 38 3.23 -1.81 -2.95
C TRP A 38 2.99 -0.88 -4.13
N GLU A 39 3.21 0.41 -3.95
CA GLU A 39 3.11 1.35 -5.05
C GLU A 39 4.16 1.07 -6.12
N GLU A 40 5.36 0.73 -5.70
CA GLU A 40 6.41 0.35 -6.63
C GLU A 40 6.04 -0.91 -7.41
N GLU A 41 5.45 -1.90 -6.73
CA GLU A 41 5.00 -3.11 -7.41
C GLU A 41 3.87 -2.81 -8.40
N ALA A 42 2.94 -1.95 -8.02
CA ALA A 42 1.84 -1.58 -8.91
C ALA A 42 2.36 -0.84 -10.14
N GLU A 43 3.35 0.02 -9.96
CA GLU A 43 3.95 0.72 -11.10
C GLU A 43 4.69 -0.24 -12.01
N ALA A 44 5.36 -1.23 -11.42
CA ALA A 44 6.12 -2.20 -12.23
C ALA A 44 5.20 -3.01 -13.14
N GLU A 45 3.96 -3.24 -12.72
CA GLU A 45 3.00 -3.96 -13.54
C GLU A 45 2.56 -3.19 -14.78
N HIS A 46 2.74 -1.88 -14.78
CA HIS A 46 2.37 -1.04 -15.91
C HIS A 46 3.50 -0.88 -16.93
N LEU A 47 4.69 -1.35 -16.59
CA LEU A 47 5.82 -1.23 -17.51
C LEU A 47 5.70 -2.30 -18.60
N PRO A 48 5.95 -1.93 -19.85
CA PRO A 48 5.90 -2.89 -20.96
C PRO A 48 7.02 -3.92 -20.88
#